data_2f076b5a5575686e31c118ad783b2f1f
#
_entry.id   2f076b5a5575686e31c118ad783b2f1f
#
_cell.length_a   1.000
_cell.length_b   1.000
_cell.length_c   1.000
_cell.angle_alpha   90.00
_cell.angle_beta   90.00
_cell.angle_gamma   90.00
#
_symmetry.space_group_name_H-M   'P 1'
#
loop_
_entity.id
_entity.type
_entity.pdbx_description
1 polymer ?
#
loop_
_entity_poly.entity_id
_entity_poly.type
_entity_poly.pdbx_seq_one_letter_code
_entity_poly.pdbx_strand_id
1 'polypeptide(L)'
;MNRNDLRRLDMNLLVIFEALMFEKNLTRVAEKLFMGQPAVSAALGRLRDLFDDPLLIRHGRGMEPTPRAMAILRELQPAMDTISGAVSRAKAFDPSSSCDVFRIGLSDDAEFGLFPPLLSQLREEAPGIIVVVRRANYLLMSSLLGSGEISVGVSYTTDLPANAKRKKLRDIPCKVLRGDKRPGPLTLDEYCARPHAMVSFSGDLSGNIDLDLARIGRTRKVVLGVPQFSGLRALLAGTELIATVPDYAACALVEGCALRAEDPPFEINAAELSMVWSGVHDNDPAERWLRSRIATHMSQSLPAAAYADPDGAHR
;
A
#
# COMPACT_ATOMS: atom_id res chain seq x y z
N MET A 1 35.75 -2.37 -1.80
CA MET A 1 35.68 -2.73 -0.37
C MET A 1 34.95 -4.08 -0.26
N ASN A 2 35.56 -5.10 0.34
CA ASN A 2 34.92 -6.41 0.53
C ASN A 2 34.39 -6.54 1.97
N ARG A 3 33.66 -7.62 2.31
CA ARG A 3 33.12 -7.83 3.66
C ARG A 3 34.19 -7.87 4.77
N ASN A 4 35.43 -8.22 4.46
CA ASN A 4 36.53 -8.22 5.43
C ASN A 4 36.99 -6.80 5.77
N ASP A 5 36.83 -5.86 4.85
CA ASP A 5 37.17 -4.45 5.10
C ASP A 5 36.16 -3.82 6.06
N LEU A 6 34.91 -4.29 6.06
CA LEU A 6 33.89 -3.86 7.02
C LEU A 6 34.22 -4.21 8.47
N ARG A 7 35.04 -5.24 8.73
CA ARG A 7 35.50 -5.58 10.09
C ARG A 7 36.33 -4.47 10.74
N ARG A 8 36.95 -3.61 9.92
CA ARG A 8 37.76 -2.48 10.37
C ARG A 8 36.93 -1.20 10.54
N LEU A 9 35.70 -1.22 10.08
CA LEU A 9 34.79 -0.08 10.17
C LEU A 9 34.08 -0.11 11.52
N ASP A 10 34.33 0.91 12.33
CA ASP A 10 33.56 1.14 13.56
C ASP A 10 32.18 1.69 13.19
N MET A 11 31.14 0.86 13.33
CA MET A 11 29.75 1.23 13.02
C MET A 11 29.26 2.43 13.83
N ASN A 12 29.84 2.69 15.03
CA ASN A 12 29.50 3.88 15.80
C ASN A 12 29.90 5.17 15.08
N LEU A 13 30.97 5.11 14.25
CA LEU A 13 31.35 6.27 13.43
C LEU A 13 30.26 6.66 12.44
N LEU A 14 29.53 5.69 11.87
CA LEU A 14 28.44 5.96 10.92
C LEU A 14 27.24 6.62 11.62
N VAL A 15 26.92 6.20 12.85
CA VAL A 15 25.88 6.84 13.69
C VAL A 15 26.28 8.28 14.02
N ILE A 16 27.54 8.50 14.40
CA ILE A 16 28.06 9.86 14.68
C ILE A 16 28.07 10.70 13.40
N PHE A 17 28.43 10.12 12.25
CA PHE A 17 28.40 10.81 10.96
C PHE A 17 26.98 11.29 10.63
N GLU A 18 25.99 10.43 10.73
CA GLU A 18 24.59 10.78 10.49
C GLU A 18 24.14 11.94 11.42
N ALA A 19 24.40 11.82 12.72
CA ALA A 19 24.09 12.87 13.68
C ALA A 19 24.79 14.21 13.36
N LEU A 20 26.06 14.16 12.91
CA LEU A 20 26.82 15.35 12.51
C LEU A 20 26.22 16.04 11.27
N MET A 21 25.71 15.27 10.31
CA MET A 21 25.07 15.81 9.08
C MET A 21 23.75 16.54 9.40
N PHE A 22 22.99 16.05 10.38
CA PHE A 22 21.72 16.68 10.80
C PHE A 22 21.94 17.86 11.74
N GLU A 23 22.72 17.69 12.80
CA GLU A 23 22.88 18.72 13.84
C GLU A 23 23.84 19.85 13.44
N LYS A 24 24.83 19.58 12.58
CA LYS A 24 25.86 20.53 12.12
C LYS A 24 26.59 21.24 13.27
N ASN A 25 26.61 20.60 14.43
CA ASN A 25 27.15 21.15 15.68
C ASN A 25 27.63 20.02 16.58
N LEU A 26 28.93 20.01 16.90
CA LEU A 26 29.57 18.96 17.70
C LEU A 26 29.01 18.86 19.13
N THR A 27 28.66 19.99 19.74
CA THR A 27 28.11 20.01 21.09
C THR A 27 26.70 19.38 21.11
N ARG A 28 25.85 19.73 20.17
CA ARG A 28 24.50 19.11 20.03
C ARG A 28 24.57 17.62 19.75
N VAL A 29 25.52 17.19 18.91
CA VAL A 29 25.75 15.76 18.67
C VAL A 29 26.19 15.04 19.92
N ALA A 30 27.10 15.67 20.71
CA ALA A 30 27.56 15.12 21.98
C ALA A 30 26.40 14.93 22.97
N GLU A 31 25.55 15.93 23.12
CA GLU A 31 24.33 15.87 23.94
C GLU A 31 23.37 14.78 23.45
N LYS A 32 23.06 14.76 22.14
CA LYS A 32 22.12 13.80 21.51
C LYS A 32 22.56 12.34 21.64
N LEU A 33 23.89 12.10 21.54
CA LEU A 33 24.43 10.74 21.60
C LEU A 33 24.96 10.38 23.01
N PHE A 34 24.76 11.24 24.01
CA PHE A 34 25.25 11.06 25.38
C PHE A 34 26.78 10.83 25.43
N MET A 35 27.52 11.58 24.62
CA MET A 35 28.97 11.49 24.48
C MET A 35 29.65 12.77 24.96
N GLY A 36 30.95 12.68 25.29
CA GLY A 36 31.77 13.88 25.48
C GLY A 36 32.08 14.57 24.15
N GLN A 37 32.03 15.91 24.10
CA GLN A 37 32.38 16.68 22.89
C GLN A 37 33.79 16.36 22.33
N PRO A 38 34.84 16.10 23.16
CA PRO A 38 36.13 15.64 22.65
C PRO A 38 36.05 14.29 21.90
N ALA A 39 35.19 13.37 22.34
CA ALA A 39 34.97 12.08 21.67
C ALA A 39 34.30 12.25 20.29
N VAL A 40 33.32 13.13 20.19
CA VAL A 40 32.66 13.47 18.90
C VAL A 40 33.69 14.14 17.97
N SER A 41 34.56 15.03 18.48
CA SER A 41 35.62 15.67 17.68
C SER A 41 36.64 14.65 17.17
N ALA A 42 37.05 13.68 17.99
CA ALA A 42 37.95 12.60 17.60
C ALA A 42 37.30 11.67 16.57
N ALA A 43 35.99 11.37 16.74
CA ALA A 43 35.22 10.59 15.75
C ALA A 43 35.15 11.31 14.40
N LEU A 44 34.91 12.63 14.37
CA LEU A 44 34.91 13.41 13.13
C LEU A 44 36.31 13.38 12.46
N GLY A 45 37.40 13.38 13.22
CA GLY A 45 38.74 13.17 12.67
C GLY A 45 38.88 11.84 11.96
N ARG A 46 38.49 10.73 12.61
CA ARG A 46 38.50 9.38 12.01
C ARG A 46 37.58 9.25 10.79
N LEU A 47 36.46 9.93 10.81
CA LEU A 47 35.54 9.95 9.66
C LEU A 47 36.13 10.69 8.45
N ARG A 48 36.87 11.78 8.69
CA ARG A 48 37.61 12.52 7.67
C ARG A 48 38.66 11.63 6.99
N ASP A 49 39.42 10.90 7.80
CA ASP A 49 40.43 9.95 7.31
C ASP A 49 39.76 8.80 6.55
N LEU A 50 38.62 8.31 7.04
CA LEU A 50 37.90 7.20 6.40
C LEU A 50 37.35 7.58 5.02
N PHE A 51 36.79 8.78 4.88
CA PHE A 51 36.14 9.23 3.63
C PHE A 51 37.03 10.11 2.75
N ASP A 52 38.21 10.41 3.23
CA ASP A 52 39.15 11.36 2.58
C ASP A 52 38.44 12.66 2.18
N ASP A 53 37.70 13.24 3.14
CA ASP A 53 36.90 14.45 2.95
C ASP A 53 36.73 15.20 4.24
N PRO A 54 36.76 16.56 4.26
CA PRO A 54 36.51 17.36 5.45
C PRO A 54 35.17 17.14 6.12
N LEU A 55 34.17 16.60 5.41
CA LEU A 55 32.80 16.28 5.79
C LEU A 55 31.98 17.49 6.27
N LEU A 56 32.53 18.24 7.21
CA LEU A 56 31.97 19.48 7.73
C LEU A 56 33.04 20.59 7.70
N ILE A 57 32.70 21.69 7.05
CA ILE A 57 33.53 22.90 6.96
C ILE A 57 32.91 24.03 7.77
N ARG A 58 33.74 24.89 8.34
CA ARG A 58 33.26 26.10 9.03
C ARG A 58 32.71 27.11 8.04
N HIS A 59 31.48 27.54 8.28
CA HIS A 59 30.85 28.61 7.53
C HIS A 59 30.16 29.59 8.50
N GLY A 60 30.68 30.80 8.59
CA GLY A 60 30.21 31.78 9.58
C GLY A 60 30.32 31.28 11.02
N ARG A 61 29.21 31.25 11.76
CA ARG A 61 29.13 30.76 13.15
C ARG A 61 28.76 29.27 13.25
N GLY A 62 28.62 28.56 12.13
CA GLY A 62 28.19 27.16 12.08
C GLY A 62 29.14 26.26 11.30
N MET A 63 28.68 25.05 11.07
CA MET A 63 29.32 24.06 10.20
C MET A 63 28.37 23.65 9.08
N GLU A 64 28.91 23.46 7.89
CA GLU A 64 28.14 23.01 6.72
C GLU A 64 28.72 21.72 6.15
N PRO A 65 27.86 20.77 5.75
CA PRO A 65 28.32 19.55 5.09
C PRO A 65 28.92 19.83 3.71
N THR A 66 29.96 19.09 3.36
CA THR A 66 30.48 19.09 1.99
C THR A 66 29.48 18.41 1.02
N PRO A 67 29.53 18.71 -0.29
CA PRO A 67 28.73 17.99 -1.29
C PRO A 67 28.99 16.48 -1.25
N ARG A 68 30.23 16.05 -0.98
CA ARG A 68 30.61 14.65 -0.85
C ARG A 68 29.98 14.01 0.40
N ALA A 69 29.98 14.71 1.55
CA ALA A 69 29.33 14.24 2.76
C ALA A 69 27.83 14.02 2.55
N MET A 70 27.16 14.91 1.81
CA MET A 70 25.75 14.77 1.48
C MET A 70 25.49 13.61 0.51
N ALA A 71 26.40 13.30 -0.41
CA ALA A 71 26.30 12.12 -1.27
C ALA A 71 26.44 10.83 -0.45
N ILE A 72 27.44 10.77 0.44
CA ILE A 72 27.67 9.65 1.35
C ILE A 72 26.44 9.40 2.24
N LEU A 73 25.86 10.47 2.81
CA LEU A 73 24.65 10.34 3.65
C LEU A 73 23.49 9.68 2.91
N ARG A 74 23.23 10.09 1.66
CA ARG A 74 22.15 9.51 0.84
C ARG A 74 22.30 8.02 0.58
N GLU A 75 23.54 7.53 0.50
CA GLU A 75 23.82 6.10 0.31
C GLU A 75 23.81 5.33 1.65
N LEU A 76 24.33 5.94 2.71
CA LEU A 76 24.43 5.28 4.00
C LEU A 76 23.10 5.18 4.77
N GLN A 77 22.24 6.19 4.67
CA GLN A 77 21.01 6.25 5.45
C GLN A 77 20.09 5.04 5.20
N PRO A 78 19.80 4.62 3.96
CA PRO A 78 18.99 3.42 3.72
C PRO A 78 19.65 2.13 4.26
N ALA A 79 20.98 2.05 4.23
CA ALA A 79 21.70 0.90 4.75
C ALA A 79 21.65 0.86 6.30
N MET A 80 21.79 2.01 6.97
CA MET A 80 21.64 2.14 8.43
C MET A 80 20.23 1.78 8.88
N ASP A 81 19.21 2.24 8.17
CA ASP A 81 17.80 1.89 8.42
C ASP A 81 17.59 0.37 8.31
N THR A 82 18.19 -0.26 7.28
CA THR A 82 18.11 -1.70 7.08
C THR A 82 18.75 -2.47 8.24
N ILE A 83 19.94 -2.05 8.69
CA ILE A 83 20.67 -2.65 9.81
C ILE A 83 19.88 -2.47 11.11
N SER A 84 19.40 -1.26 11.37
CA SER A 84 18.59 -0.93 12.55
C SER A 84 17.32 -1.78 12.60
N GLY A 85 16.61 -1.89 11.48
CA GLY A 85 15.46 -2.75 11.34
C GLY A 85 15.78 -4.24 11.57
N ALA A 86 16.92 -4.72 11.08
CA ALA A 86 17.36 -6.11 11.29
C ALA A 86 17.65 -6.39 12.78
N VAL A 87 18.26 -5.45 13.49
CA VAL A 87 18.55 -5.57 14.92
C VAL A 87 17.28 -5.43 15.77
N SER A 88 16.38 -4.52 15.38
CA SER A 88 15.11 -4.28 16.09
C SER A 88 14.15 -5.47 15.96
N ARG A 89 14.14 -6.17 14.83
CA ARG A 89 13.34 -7.38 14.62
C ARG A 89 13.69 -8.55 15.56
N ALA A 90 14.83 -8.48 16.22
CA ALA A 90 15.17 -9.42 17.31
C ALA A 90 14.39 -9.19 18.61
N LYS A 91 13.65 -8.06 18.73
CA LYS A 91 12.83 -7.71 19.90
C LYS A 91 11.35 -7.97 19.60
N ALA A 92 10.56 -8.23 20.63
CA ALA A 92 9.10 -8.30 20.49
C ALA A 92 8.57 -6.98 19.94
N PHE A 93 7.69 -7.04 18.93
CA PHE A 93 7.06 -5.86 18.35
C PHE A 93 6.03 -5.29 19.31
N ASP A 94 6.14 -4.01 19.60
CA ASP A 94 5.16 -3.24 20.36
C ASP A 94 4.57 -2.15 19.46
N PRO A 95 3.30 -2.27 19.04
CA PRO A 95 2.66 -1.29 18.16
C PRO A 95 2.67 0.13 18.73
N SER A 96 2.46 0.27 20.03
CA SER A 96 2.27 1.58 20.68
C SER A 96 3.52 2.47 20.64
N SER A 97 4.70 1.87 20.58
CA SER A 97 6.00 2.55 20.56
C SER A 97 6.74 2.44 19.23
N SER A 98 6.19 1.68 18.27
CA SER A 98 6.85 1.47 16.98
C SER A 98 6.85 2.74 16.11
N CYS A 99 7.96 2.93 15.39
CA CYS A 99 8.12 3.92 14.32
C CYS A 99 8.43 3.25 12.97
N ASP A 100 8.05 1.97 12.81
CA ASP A 100 8.33 1.21 11.59
C ASP A 100 7.61 1.78 10.37
N VAL A 101 8.20 1.53 9.19
CA VAL A 101 7.62 1.90 7.91
C VAL A 101 7.08 0.65 7.22
N PHE A 102 5.77 0.54 7.14
CA PHE A 102 5.08 -0.55 6.43
C PHE A 102 4.78 -0.16 4.99
N ARG A 103 5.08 -1.05 4.05
CA ARG A 103 4.81 -0.87 2.62
C ARG A 103 3.78 -1.88 2.16
N ILE A 104 2.55 -1.40 1.93
CA ILE A 104 1.40 -2.22 1.58
C ILE A 104 1.06 -2.03 0.10
N GLY A 105 0.96 -3.13 -0.64
CA GLY A 105 0.44 -3.13 -2.01
C GLY A 105 -1.08 -3.29 -2.00
N LEU A 106 -1.81 -2.32 -2.57
CA LEU A 106 -3.25 -2.39 -2.72
C LEU A 106 -3.66 -2.18 -4.16
N SER A 107 -4.69 -2.90 -4.62
CA SER A 107 -5.40 -2.52 -5.82
C SER A 107 -6.22 -1.25 -5.55
N ASP A 108 -6.51 -0.49 -6.59
CA ASP A 108 -7.23 0.78 -6.50
C ASP A 108 -8.55 0.66 -5.72
N ASP A 109 -9.34 -0.36 -6.03
CA ASP A 109 -10.60 -0.66 -5.36
C ASP A 109 -10.42 -1.01 -3.87
N ALA A 110 -9.40 -1.79 -3.53
CA ALA A 110 -9.11 -2.14 -2.14
C ALA A 110 -8.60 -0.92 -1.34
N GLU A 111 -7.86 -0.01 -1.99
CA GLU A 111 -7.36 1.21 -1.37
C GLU A 111 -8.50 2.10 -0.87
N PHE A 112 -9.49 2.44 -1.73
CA PHE A 112 -10.57 3.32 -1.29
C PHE A 112 -11.74 2.58 -0.63
N GLY A 113 -11.96 1.30 -0.94
CA GLY A 113 -13.12 0.55 -0.44
C GLY A 113 -12.87 -0.23 0.85
N LEU A 114 -11.64 -0.66 1.13
CA LEU A 114 -11.31 -1.50 2.28
C LEU A 114 -10.26 -0.91 3.23
N PHE A 115 -9.40 -0.04 2.74
CA PHE A 115 -8.27 0.46 3.53
C PHE A 115 -8.65 1.53 4.58
N PRO A 116 -9.63 2.45 4.38
CA PRO A 116 -9.91 3.51 5.33
C PRO A 116 -10.20 3.05 6.76
N PRO A 117 -11.05 2.03 7.03
CA PRO A 117 -11.25 1.53 8.40
C PRO A 117 -10.01 0.86 8.97
N LEU A 118 -9.22 0.16 8.16
CA LEU A 118 -7.94 -0.39 8.58
C LEU A 118 -6.97 0.73 8.97
N LEU A 119 -6.86 1.78 8.18
CA LEU A 119 -5.99 2.91 8.49
C LEU A 119 -6.35 3.57 9.83
N SER A 120 -7.65 3.77 10.09
CA SER A 120 -8.11 4.33 11.36
C SER A 120 -7.62 3.50 12.54
N GLN A 121 -7.75 2.17 12.47
CA GLN A 121 -7.27 1.31 13.54
C GLN A 121 -5.75 1.27 13.65
N LEU A 122 -5.02 1.24 12.55
CA LEU A 122 -3.56 1.30 12.58
C LEU A 122 -3.08 2.60 13.24
N ARG A 123 -3.75 3.73 13.02
CA ARG A 123 -3.44 5.02 13.66
C ARG A 123 -3.76 5.04 15.14
N GLU A 124 -4.79 4.31 15.57
CA GLU A 124 -5.17 4.19 16.99
C GLU A 124 -4.19 3.28 17.75
N GLU A 125 -3.88 2.09 17.20
CA GLU A 125 -3.01 1.11 17.87
C GLU A 125 -1.52 1.45 17.80
N ALA A 126 -1.09 2.09 16.72
CA ALA A 126 0.33 2.35 16.42
C ALA A 126 0.53 3.76 15.84
N PRO A 127 0.36 4.82 16.64
CA PRO A 127 0.38 6.22 16.15
C PRO A 127 1.72 6.65 15.55
N GLY A 128 2.83 5.98 15.89
CA GLY A 128 4.18 6.29 15.40
C GLY A 128 4.54 5.67 14.07
N ILE A 129 3.82 4.65 13.58
CA ILE A 129 4.16 3.99 12.33
C ILE A 129 3.88 4.86 11.11
N ILE A 130 4.60 4.55 10.03
CA ILE A 130 4.37 5.13 8.71
C ILE A 130 3.83 4.04 7.80
N VAL A 131 2.71 4.28 7.13
CA VAL A 131 2.16 3.38 6.12
C VAL A 131 2.32 4.00 4.74
N VAL A 132 2.99 3.27 3.84
CA VAL A 132 3.17 3.64 2.44
C VAL A 132 2.35 2.67 1.60
N VAL A 133 1.31 3.19 0.94
CA VAL A 133 0.52 2.41 -0.01
C VAL A 133 1.16 2.48 -1.39
N ARG A 134 1.32 1.33 -2.03
CA ARG A 134 1.79 1.20 -3.41
C ARG A 134 0.67 0.58 -4.24
N ARG A 135 0.40 1.15 -5.40
CA ARG A 135 -0.55 0.53 -6.33
C ARG A 135 -0.03 -0.84 -6.77
N ALA A 136 -0.83 -1.87 -6.50
CA ALA A 136 -0.49 -3.26 -6.78
C ALA A 136 -1.76 -4.01 -7.22
N ASN A 137 -1.90 -4.21 -8.51
CA ASN A 137 -2.91 -5.11 -9.09
C ASN A 137 -2.27 -6.49 -9.40
N TYR A 138 -3.05 -7.41 -9.94
CA TYR A 138 -2.56 -8.75 -10.28
C TYR A 138 -1.36 -8.77 -11.25
N LEU A 139 -1.18 -7.73 -12.08
CA LEU A 139 -0.03 -7.62 -13.01
C LEU A 139 1.26 -7.19 -12.29
N LEU A 140 1.15 -6.36 -11.26
CA LEU A 140 2.29 -5.74 -10.58
C LEU A 140 2.68 -6.46 -9.29
N MET A 141 1.75 -7.20 -8.69
CA MET A 141 1.93 -7.81 -7.35
C MET A 141 3.19 -8.66 -7.25
N SER A 142 3.41 -9.55 -8.23
CA SER A 142 4.57 -10.45 -8.24
C SER A 142 5.90 -9.70 -8.27
N SER A 143 6.00 -8.67 -9.11
CA SER A 143 7.19 -7.84 -9.25
C SER A 143 7.48 -7.04 -7.97
N LEU A 144 6.47 -6.39 -7.40
CA LEU A 144 6.63 -5.56 -6.20
C LEU A 144 7.00 -6.37 -4.96
N LEU A 145 6.44 -7.58 -4.81
CA LEU A 145 6.85 -8.52 -3.74
C LEU A 145 8.27 -9.04 -3.97
N GLY A 146 8.60 -9.38 -5.20
CA GLY A 146 9.92 -9.90 -5.57
C GLY A 146 11.05 -8.90 -5.39
N SER A 147 10.80 -7.62 -5.66
CA SER A 147 11.77 -6.53 -5.46
C SER A 147 11.85 -6.03 -4.01
N GLY A 148 10.89 -6.42 -3.14
CA GLY A 148 10.79 -5.92 -1.77
C GLY A 148 10.26 -4.49 -1.67
N GLU A 149 9.67 -3.95 -2.74
CA GLU A 149 9.02 -2.63 -2.71
C GLU A 149 7.76 -2.62 -1.85
N ILE A 150 7.13 -3.78 -1.65
CA ILE A 150 6.07 -4.03 -0.70
C ILE A 150 6.38 -5.28 0.12
N SER A 151 5.98 -5.30 1.38
CA SER A 151 6.11 -6.46 2.26
C SER A 151 4.88 -7.35 2.22
N VAL A 152 3.71 -6.74 2.05
CA VAL A 152 2.40 -7.40 1.96
C VAL A 152 1.56 -6.72 0.89
N GLY A 153 0.72 -7.50 0.21
CA GLY A 153 -0.23 -6.99 -0.78
C GLY A 153 -1.63 -7.55 -0.59
N VAL A 154 -2.65 -6.80 -0.99
CA VAL A 154 -4.05 -7.24 -1.01
C VAL A 154 -4.66 -6.93 -2.37
N SER A 155 -5.05 -7.96 -3.08
CA SER A 155 -5.69 -7.87 -4.41
C SER A 155 -6.28 -9.21 -4.80
N TYR A 156 -7.05 -9.24 -5.89
CA TYR A 156 -7.17 -10.43 -6.70
C TYR A 156 -5.79 -10.77 -7.28
N THR A 157 -5.32 -12.01 -7.10
CA THR A 157 -3.97 -12.41 -7.53
C THR A 157 -4.00 -13.76 -8.24
N THR A 158 -3.23 -13.88 -9.33
CA THR A 158 -3.07 -15.12 -10.09
C THR A 158 -1.67 -15.70 -9.90
N ASP A 159 -0.65 -14.98 -10.32
CA ASP A 159 0.74 -15.43 -10.30
C ASP A 159 1.52 -14.79 -9.16
N LEU A 160 2.24 -15.61 -8.40
CA LEU A 160 3.01 -15.17 -7.25
C LEU A 160 4.45 -15.73 -7.34
N PRO A 161 5.45 -15.03 -6.76
CA PRO A 161 6.79 -15.57 -6.61
C PRO A 161 6.77 -16.88 -5.83
N ALA A 162 7.68 -17.80 -6.13
CA ALA A 162 7.74 -19.13 -5.50
C ALA A 162 7.88 -19.10 -3.96
N ASN A 163 8.47 -18.03 -3.41
CA ASN A 163 8.61 -17.83 -1.97
C ASN A 163 7.47 -16.98 -1.35
N ALA A 164 6.47 -16.59 -2.12
CA ALA A 164 5.33 -15.86 -1.60
C ALA A 164 4.38 -16.79 -0.86
N LYS A 165 3.75 -16.24 0.17
CA LYS A 165 2.66 -16.87 0.91
C LYS A 165 1.36 -16.15 0.61
N ARG A 166 0.26 -16.89 0.68
CA ARG A 166 -1.08 -16.40 0.36
C ARG A 166 -2.05 -16.80 1.45
N LYS A 167 -2.96 -15.90 1.79
CA LYS A 167 -4.13 -16.16 2.62
C LYS A 167 -5.35 -15.56 1.95
N LYS A 168 -6.37 -16.38 1.68
CA LYS A 168 -7.69 -15.91 1.28
C LYS A 168 -8.26 -15.05 2.38
N LEU A 169 -8.77 -13.87 2.03
CA LEU A 169 -9.47 -12.97 2.94
C LEU A 169 -10.98 -13.17 2.82
N ARG A 170 -11.51 -13.05 1.60
CA ARG A 170 -12.94 -13.23 1.33
C ARG A 170 -13.19 -13.51 -0.15
N ASP A 171 -14.40 -13.94 -0.48
CA ASP A 171 -14.90 -13.87 -1.85
C ASP A 171 -15.30 -12.43 -2.18
N ILE A 172 -15.21 -12.08 -3.46
CA ILE A 172 -15.53 -10.75 -3.99
C ILE A 172 -16.82 -10.85 -4.79
N PRO A 173 -18.01 -10.69 -4.15
CA PRO A 173 -19.25 -10.55 -4.91
C PRO A 173 -19.20 -9.27 -5.75
N CYS A 174 -19.93 -9.28 -6.85
CA CYS A 174 -20.02 -8.11 -7.72
C CYS A 174 -21.37 -7.39 -7.53
N LYS A 175 -21.37 -6.09 -7.80
CA LYS A 175 -22.55 -5.24 -7.92
C LYS A 175 -22.52 -4.53 -9.26
N VAL A 176 -23.70 -4.19 -9.77
CA VAL A 176 -23.85 -3.34 -10.95
C VAL A 176 -24.09 -1.91 -10.49
N LEU A 177 -23.23 -0.99 -10.95
CA LEU A 177 -23.38 0.44 -10.74
C LEU A 177 -24.08 1.10 -11.92
N ARG A 178 -25.00 2.02 -11.66
CA ARG A 178 -25.66 2.87 -12.66
C ARG A 178 -26.05 4.23 -12.11
N GLY A 179 -26.07 5.25 -12.98
CA GLY A 179 -26.42 6.65 -12.63
C GLY A 179 -27.74 7.10 -13.21
N ASP A 180 -28.57 6.22 -13.78
CA ASP A 180 -29.89 6.56 -14.31
C ASP A 180 -30.98 6.49 -13.24
N LYS A 181 -32.11 7.14 -13.51
CA LYS A 181 -33.27 7.21 -12.62
C LYS A 181 -34.35 6.14 -12.89
N ARG A 182 -34.07 5.13 -13.71
CA ARG A 182 -35.07 4.07 -14.01
C ARG A 182 -35.40 3.30 -12.73
N PRO A 183 -36.68 3.07 -12.43
CA PRO A 183 -37.07 2.31 -11.24
C PRO A 183 -36.79 0.82 -11.40
N GLY A 184 -36.62 0.14 -10.27
CA GLY A 184 -36.43 -1.30 -10.20
C GLY A 184 -35.02 -1.79 -10.62
N PRO A 185 -34.72 -3.07 -10.38
CA PRO A 185 -33.46 -3.70 -10.79
C PRO A 185 -33.44 -3.96 -12.31
N LEU A 186 -32.22 -4.04 -12.85
CA LEU A 186 -31.99 -4.40 -14.25
C LEU A 186 -32.41 -5.86 -14.51
N THR A 187 -33.12 -6.09 -15.59
CA THR A 187 -33.29 -7.44 -16.16
C THR A 187 -32.01 -7.85 -16.88
N LEU A 188 -31.83 -9.16 -17.13
CA LEU A 188 -30.69 -9.67 -17.87
C LEU A 188 -30.63 -9.08 -19.31
N ASP A 189 -31.78 -8.91 -19.95
CA ASP A 189 -31.84 -8.33 -21.29
C ASP A 189 -31.41 -6.87 -21.30
N GLU A 190 -31.85 -6.07 -20.33
CA GLU A 190 -31.41 -4.68 -20.15
C GLU A 190 -29.92 -4.58 -19.84
N TYR A 191 -29.42 -5.46 -18.96
CA TYR A 191 -27.99 -5.52 -18.65
C TYR A 191 -27.15 -5.76 -19.89
N CYS A 192 -27.53 -6.75 -20.72
CA CYS A 192 -26.79 -7.08 -21.95
C CYS A 192 -26.92 -6.02 -23.04
N ALA A 193 -28.05 -5.31 -23.12
CA ALA A 193 -28.32 -4.30 -24.15
C ALA A 193 -27.64 -2.95 -23.86
N ARG A 194 -27.34 -2.63 -22.57
CA ARG A 194 -26.74 -1.36 -22.20
C ARG A 194 -25.25 -1.29 -22.52
N PRO A 195 -24.70 -0.07 -22.71
CA PRO A 195 -23.26 0.12 -22.85
C PRO A 195 -22.55 -0.02 -21.49
N HIS A 196 -21.44 -0.75 -21.46
CA HIS A 196 -20.67 -0.99 -20.24
C HIS A 196 -19.38 -0.19 -20.18
N ALA A 197 -19.11 0.37 -19.01
CA ALA A 197 -17.77 0.76 -18.59
C ALA A 197 -17.11 -0.43 -17.84
N MET A 198 -15.87 -0.69 -18.13
CA MET A 198 -15.08 -1.78 -17.54
C MET A 198 -13.78 -1.23 -16.96
N VAL A 199 -13.40 -1.69 -15.77
CA VAL A 199 -12.03 -1.46 -15.26
C VAL A 199 -11.13 -2.56 -15.80
N SER A 200 -10.11 -2.16 -16.54
CA SER A 200 -9.13 -3.05 -17.14
C SER A 200 -7.71 -2.49 -16.95
N PHE A 201 -6.89 -3.23 -16.24
CA PHE A 201 -5.49 -2.86 -16.00
C PHE A 201 -4.57 -3.19 -17.18
N SER A 202 -4.98 -4.14 -18.03
CA SER A 202 -4.26 -4.55 -19.25
C SER A 202 -4.71 -3.79 -20.50
N GLY A 203 -5.88 -3.14 -20.45
CA GLY A 203 -6.55 -2.54 -21.61
C GLY A 203 -7.46 -3.50 -22.37
N ASP A 204 -7.58 -4.76 -21.94
CA ASP A 204 -8.53 -5.71 -22.52
C ASP A 204 -9.97 -5.27 -22.25
N LEU A 205 -10.87 -5.50 -23.20
CA LEU A 205 -12.30 -5.17 -23.10
C LEU A 205 -13.17 -6.40 -22.80
N SER A 206 -12.57 -7.49 -22.36
CA SER A 206 -13.24 -8.72 -21.93
C SER A 206 -12.59 -9.26 -20.66
N GLY A 207 -13.35 -9.96 -19.83
CA GLY A 207 -12.86 -10.53 -18.56
C GLY A 207 -13.82 -11.58 -18.00
N ASN A 208 -13.72 -11.85 -16.69
CA ASN A 208 -14.50 -12.91 -16.02
C ASN A 208 -16.01 -12.76 -16.20
N ILE A 209 -16.53 -11.54 -16.18
CA ILE A 209 -17.97 -11.25 -16.44
C ILE A 209 -18.40 -11.73 -17.83
N ASP A 210 -17.53 -11.55 -18.81
CA ASP A 210 -17.83 -11.97 -20.19
C ASP A 210 -17.80 -13.50 -20.33
N LEU A 211 -16.94 -14.18 -19.57
CA LEU A 211 -16.92 -15.64 -19.48
C LEU A 211 -18.20 -16.18 -18.83
N ASP A 212 -18.68 -15.53 -17.76
CA ASP A 212 -19.91 -15.94 -17.08
C ASP A 212 -21.14 -15.70 -17.95
N LEU A 213 -21.23 -14.58 -18.68
CA LEU A 213 -22.27 -14.31 -19.66
C LEU A 213 -22.26 -15.35 -20.79
N ALA A 214 -21.09 -15.71 -21.30
CA ALA A 214 -20.96 -16.71 -22.36
C ALA A 214 -21.49 -18.09 -21.94
N ARG A 215 -21.34 -18.49 -20.66
CA ARG A 215 -21.90 -19.76 -20.13
C ARG A 215 -23.41 -19.83 -20.22
N ILE A 216 -24.09 -18.68 -20.17
CA ILE A 216 -25.57 -18.60 -20.34
C ILE A 216 -25.98 -18.13 -21.74
N GLY A 217 -25.07 -18.18 -22.71
CA GLY A 217 -25.34 -17.79 -24.10
C GLY A 217 -25.58 -16.29 -24.29
N ARG A 218 -25.04 -15.45 -23.44
CA ARG A 218 -25.22 -13.99 -23.48
C ARG A 218 -23.90 -13.27 -23.70
N THR A 219 -23.99 -12.01 -24.12
CA THR A 219 -22.86 -11.10 -24.31
C THR A 219 -23.26 -9.69 -23.87
N ARG A 220 -22.28 -8.84 -23.60
CA ARG A 220 -22.47 -7.41 -23.36
C ARG A 220 -21.57 -6.60 -24.29
N LYS A 221 -21.82 -5.29 -24.39
CA LYS A 221 -20.99 -4.38 -25.17
C LYS A 221 -20.21 -3.46 -24.24
N VAL A 222 -18.91 -3.69 -24.08
CA VAL A 222 -18.01 -2.76 -23.41
C VAL A 222 -17.65 -1.64 -24.39
N VAL A 223 -17.97 -0.41 -24.02
CA VAL A 223 -17.74 0.80 -24.83
C VAL A 223 -16.67 1.71 -24.21
N LEU A 224 -16.31 1.46 -22.94
CA LEU A 224 -15.33 2.24 -22.21
C LEU A 224 -14.47 1.34 -21.32
N GLY A 225 -13.16 1.33 -21.54
CA GLY A 225 -12.16 0.73 -20.64
C GLY A 225 -11.43 1.82 -19.87
N VAL A 226 -11.35 1.68 -18.54
CA VAL A 226 -10.62 2.61 -17.68
C VAL A 226 -9.63 1.86 -16.79
N PRO A 227 -8.49 2.46 -16.40
CA PRO A 227 -7.48 1.76 -15.61
C PRO A 227 -7.75 1.75 -14.10
N GLN A 228 -8.85 2.35 -13.62
CA GLN A 228 -9.14 2.55 -12.20
C GLN A 228 -10.64 2.58 -11.91
N PHE A 229 -11.02 2.08 -10.73
CA PHE A 229 -12.41 2.13 -10.25
C PHE A 229 -12.79 3.52 -9.73
N SER A 230 -11.86 4.26 -9.13
CA SER A 230 -12.11 5.56 -8.48
C SER A 230 -12.74 6.60 -9.41
N GLY A 231 -12.46 6.54 -10.71
CA GLY A 231 -13.06 7.43 -11.72
C GLY A 231 -14.50 7.11 -12.12
N LEU A 232 -15.02 5.90 -11.82
CA LEU A 232 -16.32 5.44 -12.32
C LEU A 232 -17.48 6.32 -11.85
N ARG A 233 -17.40 6.91 -10.64
CA ARG A 233 -18.45 7.80 -10.14
C ARG A 233 -18.76 8.94 -11.13
N ALA A 234 -17.74 9.63 -11.59
CA ALA A 234 -17.90 10.73 -12.54
C ALA A 234 -18.34 10.28 -13.95
N LEU A 235 -17.89 9.11 -14.36
CA LEU A 235 -18.16 8.59 -15.69
C LEU A 235 -19.59 8.00 -15.83
N LEU A 236 -20.16 7.47 -14.76
CA LEU A 236 -21.48 6.88 -14.74
C LEU A 236 -22.58 7.91 -14.45
N ALA A 237 -22.27 9.00 -13.71
CA ALA A 237 -23.24 9.98 -13.29
C ALA A 237 -23.96 10.63 -14.49
N GLY A 238 -25.30 10.48 -14.53
CA GLY A 238 -26.15 11.07 -15.59
C GLY A 238 -25.99 10.45 -16.96
N THR A 239 -25.36 9.27 -17.06
CA THR A 239 -25.20 8.54 -18.32
C THR A 239 -26.02 7.23 -18.31
N GLU A 240 -26.14 6.60 -19.48
CA GLU A 240 -26.73 5.26 -19.60
C GLU A 240 -25.71 4.11 -19.33
N LEU A 241 -24.44 4.46 -19.12
CA LEU A 241 -23.39 3.49 -18.83
C LEU A 241 -23.68 2.73 -17.53
N ILE A 242 -23.33 1.45 -17.54
CA ILE A 242 -23.31 0.63 -16.33
C ILE A 242 -21.93 0.03 -16.13
N ALA A 243 -21.57 -0.29 -14.89
CA ALA A 243 -20.31 -0.95 -14.57
C ALA A 243 -20.55 -2.07 -13.56
N THR A 244 -19.93 -3.23 -13.77
CA THR A 244 -19.91 -4.31 -12.79
C THR A 244 -18.60 -4.25 -12.02
N VAL A 245 -18.69 -4.11 -10.71
CA VAL A 245 -17.55 -3.83 -9.82
C VAL A 245 -17.61 -4.70 -8.55
N PRO A 246 -16.50 -4.87 -7.81
CA PRO A 246 -16.52 -5.48 -6.49
C PRO A 246 -17.50 -4.79 -5.51
N ASP A 247 -18.13 -5.56 -4.65
CA ASP A 247 -19.11 -5.09 -3.68
C ASP A 247 -18.61 -3.94 -2.80
N TYR A 248 -17.39 -4.06 -2.26
CA TYR A 248 -16.77 -3.03 -1.42
C TYR A 248 -16.45 -1.74 -2.20
N ALA A 249 -16.09 -1.89 -3.48
CA ALA A 249 -15.88 -0.74 -4.35
C ALA A 249 -17.22 -0.06 -4.67
N ALA A 250 -18.27 -0.85 -4.93
CA ALA A 250 -19.61 -0.32 -5.15
C ALA A 250 -20.10 0.51 -3.95
N CYS A 251 -19.95 -0.03 -2.73
CA CYS A 251 -20.32 0.65 -1.50
C CYS A 251 -19.67 2.04 -1.39
N ALA A 252 -18.37 2.11 -1.56
CA ALA A 252 -17.63 3.37 -1.48
C ALA A 252 -17.97 4.35 -2.63
N LEU A 253 -18.29 3.82 -3.82
CA LEU A 253 -18.63 4.65 -4.98
C LEU A 253 -20.04 5.25 -4.92
N VAL A 254 -20.99 4.61 -4.25
CA VAL A 254 -22.37 5.14 -4.13
C VAL A 254 -22.53 6.08 -2.94
N GLU A 255 -21.63 6.05 -1.98
CA GLU A 255 -21.71 6.90 -0.78
C GLU A 255 -21.77 8.39 -1.14
N GLY A 256 -22.86 9.06 -0.70
CA GLY A 256 -23.06 10.49 -0.90
C GLY A 256 -23.25 10.94 -2.36
N CYS A 257 -23.67 10.07 -3.26
CA CYS A 257 -23.93 10.42 -4.66
C CYS A 257 -25.19 9.75 -5.22
N ALA A 258 -25.58 10.16 -6.43
CA ALA A 258 -26.79 9.67 -7.12
C ALA A 258 -26.56 8.33 -7.86
N LEU A 259 -25.48 7.63 -7.64
CA LEU A 259 -25.27 6.28 -8.18
C LEU A 259 -26.07 5.26 -7.36
N ARG A 260 -26.51 4.21 -8.02
CA ARG A 260 -27.16 3.06 -7.40
C ARG A 260 -26.31 1.81 -7.62
N ALA A 261 -26.25 0.97 -6.58
CA ALA A 261 -25.65 -0.35 -6.64
C ALA A 261 -26.77 -1.40 -6.51
N GLU A 262 -26.77 -2.38 -7.40
CA GLU A 262 -27.75 -3.46 -7.37
C GLU A 262 -27.09 -4.81 -7.68
N ASP A 263 -27.80 -5.90 -7.39
CA ASP A 263 -27.29 -7.24 -7.72
C ASP A 263 -27.27 -7.46 -9.23
N PRO A 264 -26.24 -8.15 -9.76
CA PRO A 264 -26.25 -8.58 -11.15
C PRO A 264 -27.47 -9.47 -11.43
N PRO A 265 -28.13 -9.35 -12.61
CA PRO A 265 -29.30 -10.16 -12.98
C PRO A 265 -28.95 -11.60 -13.40
N PHE A 266 -27.76 -12.08 -13.08
CA PHE A 266 -27.28 -13.43 -13.34
C PHE A 266 -26.19 -13.78 -12.31
N GLU A 267 -25.90 -15.07 -12.17
CA GLU A 267 -24.87 -15.56 -11.27
C GLU A 267 -23.47 -15.25 -11.83
N ILE A 268 -22.66 -14.58 -11.02
CA ILE A 268 -21.26 -14.26 -11.30
C ILE A 268 -20.38 -15.10 -10.39
N ASN A 269 -19.38 -15.79 -10.97
CA ASN A 269 -18.38 -16.48 -10.16
C ASN A 269 -17.54 -15.48 -9.40
N ALA A 270 -17.66 -15.51 -8.09
CA ALA A 270 -16.92 -14.61 -7.22
C ALA A 270 -15.40 -14.81 -7.36
N ALA A 271 -14.69 -13.74 -7.61
CA ALA A 271 -13.24 -13.72 -7.49
C ALA A 271 -12.83 -13.81 -6.02
N GLU A 272 -11.55 -14.09 -5.74
CA GLU A 272 -11.04 -14.23 -4.39
C GLU A 272 -10.13 -13.05 -4.05
N LEU A 273 -10.47 -12.29 -3.00
CA LEU A 273 -9.56 -11.31 -2.41
C LEU A 273 -8.55 -12.07 -1.55
N SER A 274 -7.30 -11.85 -1.82
CA SER A 274 -6.21 -12.51 -1.08
C SER A 274 -5.21 -11.51 -0.55
N MET A 275 -4.70 -11.80 0.64
CA MET A 275 -3.49 -11.19 1.18
C MET A 275 -2.30 -12.05 0.80
N VAL A 276 -1.25 -11.43 0.28
CA VAL A 276 -0.01 -12.10 -0.15
C VAL A 276 1.20 -11.39 0.44
N TRP A 277 2.25 -12.15 0.77
CA TRP A 277 3.47 -11.57 1.34
C TRP A 277 4.69 -12.44 1.00
N SER A 278 5.88 -11.86 1.09
CA SER A 278 7.11 -12.62 0.92
C SER A 278 7.36 -13.52 2.13
N GLY A 279 7.73 -14.78 1.89
CA GLY A 279 8.07 -15.74 2.94
C GLY A 279 9.23 -15.30 3.84
N VAL A 280 10.07 -14.37 3.38
CA VAL A 280 11.14 -13.75 4.19
C VAL A 280 10.57 -13.01 5.40
N HIS A 281 9.39 -12.40 5.26
CA HIS A 281 8.72 -11.64 6.31
C HIS A 281 7.72 -12.46 7.13
N ASP A 282 7.64 -13.78 6.91
CA ASP A 282 6.61 -14.61 7.52
C ASP A 282 6.66 -14.62 9.04
N ASN A 283 7.86 -14.70 9.61
CA ASN A 283 8.10 -14.76 11.05
C ASN A 283 8.44 -13.39 11.68
N ASP A 284 8.47 -12.32 10.89
CA ASP A 284 8.70 -10.98 11.41
C ASP A 284 7.53 -10.54 12.30
N PRO A 285 7.75 -10.17 13.57
CA PRO A 285 6.66 -9.85 14.50
C PRO A 285 5.85 -8.62 14.07
N ALA A 286 6.49 -7.58 13.52
CA ALA A 286 5.82 -6.36 13.06
C ALA A 286 4.93 -6.67 11.85
N GLU A 287 5.47 -7.41 10.88
CA GLU A 287 4.74 -7.82 9.68
C GLU A 287 3.59 -8.79 10.02
N ARG A 288 3.76 -9.66 11.01
CA ARG A 288 2.68 -10.54 11.50
C ARG A 288 1.55 -9.75 12.14
N TRP A 289 1.89 -8.73 12.93
CA TRP A 289 0.89 -7.83 13.51
C TRP A 289 0.11 -7.11 12.39
N LEU A 290 0.79 -6.49 11.42
CA LEU A 290 0.15 -5.83 10.29
C LEU A 290 -0.78 -6.78 9.52
N ARG A 291 -0.29 -7.98 9.16
CA ARG A 291 -1.10 -8.99 8.47
C ARG A 291 -2.32 -9.43 9.26
N SER A 292 -2.21 -9.48 10.59
CA SER A 292 -3.36 -9.81 11.44
C SER A 292 -4.43 -8.72 11.37
N ARG A 293 -4.04 -7.43 11.33
CA ARG A 293 -4.97 -6.29 11.18
C ARG A 293 -5.62 -6.26 9.81
N ILE A 294 -4.83 -6.45 8.76
CA ILE A 294 -5.35 -6.60 7.38
C ILE A 294 -6.40 -7.73 7.33
N ALA A 295 -6.07 -8.90 7.87
CA ALA A 295 -6.98 -10.04 7.88
C ALA A 295 -8.28 -9.73 8.64
N THR A 296 -8.22 -9.05 9.78
CA THR A 296 -9.40 -8.72 10.57
C THR A 296 -10.34 -7.77 9.82
N HIS A 297 -9.79 -6.71 9.21
CA HIS A 297 -10.61 -5.67 8.58
C HIS A 297 -11.06 -6.02 7.17
N MET A 298 -10.20 -6.63 6.36
CA MET A 298 -10.49 -6.87 4.95
C MET A 298 -11.15 -8.23 4.68
N SER A 299 -11.34 -9.07 5.73
CA SER A 299 -12.13 -10.32 5.61
C SER A 299 -13.61 -10.12 5.90
N GLN A 300 -14.01 -8.99 6.46
CA GLN A 300 -15.40 -8.75 6.83
C GLN A 300 -16.28 -8.56 5.58
N SER A 301 -17.43 -9.22 5.58
CA SER A 301 -18.48 -8.95 4.60
C SER A 301 -19.13 -7.62 4.93
N LEU A 302 -19.39 -6.81 3.91
CA LEU A 302 -20.12 -5.55 4.10
C LEU A 302 -21.58 -5.86 4.48
N PRO A 303 -22.16 -5.09 5.44
CA PRO A 303 -23.57 -5.28 5.78
C PRO A 303 -24.46 -4.92 4.59
N ALA A 304 -25.55 -5.65 4.40
CA ALA A 304 -26.51 -5.42 3.31
C ALA A 304 -27.09 -3.98 3.32
N ALA A 305 -27.14 -3.34 4.48
CA ALA A 305 -27.55 -1.93 4.63
C ALA A 305 -26.63 -0.91 3.95
N ALA A 306 -25.39 -1.29 3.61
CA ALA A 306 -24.44 -0.41 2.91
C ALA A 306 -24.85 -0.07 1.47
N TYR A 307 -25.87 -0.74 0.93
CA TYR A 307 -26.40 -0.55 -0.44
C TYR A 307 -27.81 0.06 -0.45
N ALA A 308 -28.33 0.48 0.73
CA ALA A 308 -29.68 1.01 0.84
C ALA A 308 -29.86 2.28 -0.01
N ASP A 309 -30.93 2.28 -0.79
CA ASP A 309 -31.38 3.39 -1.64
C ASP A 309 -31.55 4.65 -0.79
N PRO A 310 -30.91 5.78 -1.06
CA PRO A 310 -31.12 7.04 -0.34
C PRO A 310 -32.57 7.55 -0.46
N ASP A 311 -33.35 7.09 -1.43
CA ASP A 311 -34.74 7.49 -1.61
C ASP A 311 -35.75 6.63 -0.81
N GLY A 312 -35.32 5.59 -0.10
CA GLY A 312 -36.18 4.71 0.72
C GLY A 312 -36.59 5.27 2.10
N ALA A 313 -36.05 6.42 2.51
CA ALA A 313 -36.28 7.00 3.85
C ALA A 313 -37.50 7.97 3.92
N HIS A 314 -38.27 8.13 2.88
CA HIS A 314 -39.51 8.93 2.86
C HIS A 314 -40.70 8.10 2.34
N ARG A 315 -41.15 7.16 3.16
CA ARG A 315 -42.54 6.67 3.16
C ARG A 315 -43.06 6.48 4.59
#